data_10ddf5b4fab1234ccf2f0294a223dcda
#
_entry.id   10ddf5b4fab1234ccf2f0294a223dcda
#
_cell.length_a   1.000
_cell.length_b   1.000
_cell.length_c   1.000
_cell.angle_alpha   90.00
_cell.angle_beta   90.00
_cell.angle_gamma   90.00
#
_symmetry.space_group_name_H-M   'P 1'
#
loop_
_entity.id
_entity.type
_entity.pdbx_description
1 polymer ?
#
loop_
_entity_poly.entity_id
_entity_poly.type
_entity_poly.pdbx_seq_one_letter_code
_entity_poly.pdbx_strand_id
1 'polypeptide(L)'
;MSRLLEGKVAVVTGAGQGIGRGHALELAKHGAKVLVNDLGSSVHGEGTGRAADDTVALIVERGGEAAANYANVADYAAAGEMVAQAVDTFGQLDILVNNAGIVRDSAVWNMDEA
;
A
#
# COMPACT_ATOMS: atom_id res chain seq x y z
N MET A 1 12.84 16.48 -13.18
CA MET A 1 12.00 15.79 -12.96
C MET A 1 11.22 16.08 -11.79
N SER A 2 10.11 15.96 -11.82
CA SER A 2 9.33 16.46 -10.83
C SER A 2 9.11 15.50 -9.75
N ARG A 3 9.05 15.96 -8.55
CA ARG A 3 8.72 15.14 -7.42
C ARG A 3 7.45 15.70 -6.85
N LEU A 4 6.40 15.57 -7.61
CA LEU A 4 5.14 16.14 -7.27
C LEU A 4 4.60 15.68 -5.94
N LEU A 5 4.98 14.51 -5.50
CA LEU A 5 4.43 13.96 -4.27
C LEU A 5 5.44 13.94 -3.14
N GLU A 6 6.51 14.69 -3.28
CA GLU A 6 7.49 14.71 -2.23
C GLU A 6 6.87 15.15 -0.94
N GLY A 7 7.10 14.45 0.12
CA GLY A 7 6.51 14.75 1.41
C GLY A 7 5.16 14.10 1.65
N LYS A 8 4.61 13.45 0.64
CA LYS A 8 3.32 12.78 0.82
C LYS A 8 3.52 11.33 1.17
N VAL A 9 2.52 10.75 1.82
CA VAL A 9 2.58 9.36 2.23
C VAL A 9 1.40 8.64 1.62
N ALA A 10 1.64 7.53 0.96
CA ALA A 10 0.61 6.77 0.29
C ALA A 10 0.56 5.35 0.80
N VAL A 11 -0.65 4.79 0.88
CA VAL A 11 -0.84 3.38 1.15
C VAL A 11 -1.45 2.80 -0.11
N VAL A 12 -0.88 1.72 -0.63
CA VAL A 12 -1.42 1.05 -1.80
C VAL A 12 -1.73 -0.38 -1.42
N THR A 13 -3.00 -0.78 -1.54
CA THR A 13 -3.38 -2.15 -1.18
C THR A 13 -3.22 -3.03 -2.41
N GLY A 14 -2.96 -4.29 -2.21
CA GLY A 14 -2.75 -5.22 -3.30
C GLY A 14 -1.53 -4.82 -4.13
N ALA A 15 -0.53 -4.26 -3.49
CA ALA A 15 0.58 -3.66 -4.18
C ALA A 15 1.77 -4.57 -4.41
N GLY A 16 1.62 -5.83 -4.12
CA GLY A 16 2.74 -6.75 -4.29
C GLY A 16 2.96 -7.14 -5.71
N GLN A 17 1.97 -7.01 -6.57
CA GLN A 17 2.14 -7.36 -7.95
C GLN A 17 1.13 -6.67 -8.84
N GLY A 18 1.28 -6.82 -10.12
CA GLY A 18 0.34 -6.32 -11.11
C GLY A 18 0.15 -4.81 -11.07
N ILE A 19 -1.08 -4.40 -11.24
CA ILE A 19 -1.42 -2.99 -11.29
C ILE A 19 -1.09 -2.28 -10.00
N GLY A 20 -1.32 -2.96 -8.88
CA GLY A 20 -1.01 -2.36 -7.58
C GLY A 20 0.46 -2.05 -7.43
N ARG A 21 1.30 -2.97 -7.89
CA ARG A 21 2.75 -2.73 -7.85
C ARG A 21 3.08 -1.53 -8.72
N GLY A 22 2.46 -1.42 -9.88
CA GLY A 22 2.69 -0.29 -10.76
C GLY A 22 2.35 1.02 -10.11
N HIS A 23 1.22 1.07 -9.39
CA HIS A 23 0.82 2.27 -8.67
C HIS A 23 1.85 2.62 -7.60
N ALA A 24 2.30 1.63 -6.86
CA ALA A 24 3.26 1.89 -5.78
C ALA A 24 4.56 2.43 -6.34
N LEU A 25 5.03 1.84 -7.43
CA LEU A 25 6.27 2.30 -8.02
C LEU A 25 6.14 3.71 -8.58
N GLU A 26 4.99 3.99 -9.17
CA GLU A 26 4.79 5.31 -9.74
C GLU A 26 4.69 6.39 -8.66
N LEU A 27 4.01 6.11 -7.57
CA LEU A 27 3.91 7.07 -6.49
C LEU A 27 5.28 7.33 -5.88
N ALA A 28 6.05 6.28 -5.71
CA ALA A 28 7.38 6.43 -5.14
C ALA A 28 8.28 7.22 -6.09
N LYS A 29 8.11 7.02 -7.38
CA LYS A 29 8.90 7.72 -8.35
C LYS A 29 8.69 9.22 -8.25
N HIS A 30 7.51 9.65 -7.87
CA HIS A 30 7.21 11.05 -7.72
C HIS A 30 7.45 11.58 -6.31
N GLY A 31 8.09 10.80 -5.47
CA GLY A 31 8.55 11.28 -4.18
C GLY A 31 7.74 10.85 -2.98
N ALA A 32 6.65 10.11 -3.17
CA ALA A 32 5.84 9.69 -2.04
C ALA A 32 6.54 8.58 -1.27
N LYS A 33 6.31 8.52 0.02
CA LYS A 33 6.71 7.38 0.81
C LYS A 33 5.54 6.42 0.74
N VAL A 34 5.77 5.16 0.52
CA VAL A 34 4.71 4.22 0.22
C VAL A 34 4.66 3.07 1.19
N LEU A 35 3.48 2.83 1.76
CA LEU A 35 3.26 1.62 2.52
C LEU A 35 2.67 0.64 1.53
N VAL A 36 3.39 -0.43 1.27
CA VAL A 36 3.02 -1.42 0.27
C VAL A 36 2.27 -2.53 0.99
N ASN A 37 0.98 -2.60 0.77
CA ASN A 37 0.16 -3.63 1.41
C ASN A 37 -0.12 -4.75 0.45
N ASP A 38 0.08 -5.97 0.91
CA ASP A 38 -0.34 -7.12 0.15
C ASP A 38 -0.47 -8.27 1.12
N LEU A 39 -1.57 -8.97 1.09
CA LEU A 39 -1.81 -10.06 2.00
C LEU A 39 -0.78 -11.15 1.79
N GLY A 40 -0.23 -11.24 0.62
CA GLY A 40 0.77 -12.24 0.37
C GLY A 40 0.22 -13.58 -0.02
N SER A 41 -1.06 -13.72 -0.01
CA SER A 41 -1.68 -14.93 -0.34
C SER A 41 -1.67 -15.06 -1.81
N SER A 42 -1.23 -16.08 -2.34
CA SER A 42 -1.24 -16.24 -3.75
C SER A 42 -2.33 -17.15 -4.13
N VAL A 43 -2.50 -17.34 -5.40
CA VAL A 43 -3.48 -18.26 -5.86
C VAL A 43 -3.10 -19.65 -5.45
N HIS A 44 -1.89 -19.86 -5.02
CA HIS A 44 -1.47 -21.14 -4.58
C HIS A 44 -1.56 -21.27 -3.08
N GLY A 45 -2.02 -20.28 -2.43
CA GLY A 45 -2.20 -20.36 -1.00
C GLY A 45 -0.97 -20.17 -0.18
N GLU A 46 0.08 -19.66 -0.76
CA GLU A 46 1.27 -19.47 -0.02
C GLU A 46 1.42 -18.11 0.50
N GLY A 47 0.76 -17.70 1.42
CA GLY A 47 0.77 -16.37 1.93
C GLY A 47 1.98 -16.03 2.71
N THR A 48 3.01 -15.57 2.11
CA THR A 48 4.23 -15.28 2.80
C THR A 48 4.58 -13.82 2.88
N GLY A 49 3.87 -12.97 2.26
CA GLY A 49 4.22 -11.56 2.27
C GLY A 49 5.33 -11.19 1.31
N ARG A 50 5.88 -12.17 0.61
CA ARG A 50 6.99 -11.90 -0.25
C ARG A 50 6.67 -10.89 -1.33
N ALA A 51 5.45 -10.87 -1.83
CA ALA A 51 5.10 -9.94 -2.90
C ALA A 51 5.24 -8.50 -2.44
N ALA A 52 4.79 -8.20 -1.21
CA ALA A 52 4.94 -6.84 -0.70
C ALA A 52 6.42 -6.52 -0.51
N ASP A 53 7.17 -7.48 0.00
CA ASP A 53 8.58 -7.27 0.23
C ASP A 53 9.31 -7.00 -1.08
N ASP A 54 8.94 -7.68 -2.13
CA ASP A 54 9.58 -7.50 -3.43
C ASP A 54 9.32 -6.09 -3.95
N THR A 55 8.12 -5.60 -3.79
CA THR A 55 7.79 -4.26 -4.23
C THR A 55 8.55 -3.21 -3.42
N VAL A 56 8.65 -3.43 -2.11
CA VAL A 56 9.40 -2.52 -1.26
C VAL A 56 10.86 -2.50 -1.71
N ALA A 57 11.43 -3.67 -2.00
CA ALA A 57 12.81 -3.73 -2.43
C ALA A 57 13.03 -2.95 -3.72
N LEU A 58 12.09 -3.04 -4.64
CA LEU A 58 12.21 -2.30 -5.88
C LEU A 58 12.17 -0.80 -5.64
N ILE A 59 11.30 -0.35 -4.75
CA ILE A 59 11.21 1.07 -4.47
C ILE A 59 12.50 1.56 -3.84
N VAL A 60 13.01 0.82 -2.89
CA VAL A 60 14.21 1.23 -2.20
C VAL A 60 15.40 1.22 -3.16
N GLU A 61 15.46 0.24 -4.02
CA GLU A 61 16.52 0.15 -4.98
C GLU A 61 16.52 1.35 -5.91
N ARG A 62 15.38 1.93 -6.17
CA ARG A 62 15.25 3.08 -7.03
C ARG A 62 15.35 4.40 -6.27
N GLY A 63 15.74 4.35 -5.02
CA GLY A 63 15.95 5.54 -4.24
C GLY A 63 14.76 6.05 -3.47
N GLY A 64 13.66 5.31 -3.43
CA GLY A 64 12.48 5.75 -2.71
C GLY A 64 12.43 5.20 -1.31
N GLU A 65 11.35 5.48 -0.63
CA GLU A 65 11.11 5.02 0.72
C GLU A 65 9.85 4.21 0.76
N ALA A 66 9.88 3.04 1.35
CA ALA A 66 8.70 2.20 1.43
C ALA A 66 8.79 1.25 2.60
N ALA A 67 7.65 0.75 3.02
CA ALA A 67 7.59 -0.29 4.06
C ALA A 67 6.50 -1.27 3.66
N ALA A 68 6.56 -2.46 4.18
CA ALA A 68 5.61 -3.50 3.81
C ALA A 68 4.54 -3.67 4.87
N ASN A 69 3.36 -4.07 4.46
CA ASN A 69 2.27 -4.37 5.38
C ASN A 69 1.54 -5.57 4.80
N TYR A 70 1.14 -6.51 5.66
CA TYR A 70 0.55 -7.74 5.19
C TYR A 70 -0.91 -7.91 5.60
N ALA A 71 -1.55 -6.83 5.97
CA ALA A 71 -2.90 -6.92 6.49
C ALA A 71 -3.89 -7.38 5.44
N ASN A 72 -4.87 -8.11 5.89
CA ASN A 72 -5.99 -8.49 5.05
C ASN A 72 -6.97 -7.34 5.11
N VAL A 73 -7.04 -6.55 4.06
CA VAL A 73 -7.86 -5.35 4.08
C VAL A 73 -9.35 -5.64 4.09
N ALA A 74 -9.73 -6.89 3.92
CA ALA A 74 -11.12 -7.24 4.09
C ALA A 74 -11.47 -7.32 5.58
N ASP A 75 -10.48 -7.38 6.44
CA ASP A 75 -10.68 -7.38 7.86
C ASP A 75 -10.61 -5.93 8.32
N TYR A 76 -11.70 -5.41 8.87
CA TYR A 76 -11.79 -4.01 9.24
C TYR A 76 -10.74 -3.61 10.24
N ALA A 77 -10.50 -4.43 11.24
CA ALA A 77 -9.52 -4.10 12.26
C ALA A 77 -8.12 -4.11 11.68
N ALA A 78 -7.82 -5.08 10.82
CA ALA A 78 -6.51 -5.14 10.23
C ALA A 78 -6.27 -3.96 9.28
N ALA A 79 -7.31 -3.52 8.59
CA ALA A 79 -7.19 -2.37 7.73
C ALA A 79 -6.89 -1.12 8.55
N GLY A 80 -7.50 -1.01 9.72
CA GLY A 80 -7.20 0.11 10.61
C GLY A 80 -5.77 0.09 11.09
N GLU A 81 -5.24 -1.09 11.33
CA GLU A 81 -3.87 -1.20 11.77
C GLU A 81 -2.91 -0.83 10.64
N MET A 82 -3.30 -1.11 9.41
CA MET A 82 -2.50 -0.73 8.27
C MET A 82 -2.37 0.79 8.20
N VAL A 83 -3.47 1.49 8.39
CA VAL A 83 -3.45 2.94 8.38
C VAL A 83 -2.59 3.45 9.52
N ALA A 84 -2.73 2.84 10.68
CA ALA A 84 -1.94 3.26 11.84
C ALA A 84 -0.46 3.05 11.58
N GLN A 85 -0.10 1.97 10.88
CA GLN A 85 1.29 1.74 10.58
C GLN A 85 1.83 2.84 9.66
N ALA A 86 1.04 3.29 8.69
CA ALA A 86 1.49 4.35 7.80
C ALA A 86 1.76 5.62 8.58
N VAL A 87 0.87 5.95 9.49
CA VAL A 87 1.05 7.16 10.30
C VAL A 87 2.23 6.99 11.25
N ASP A 88 2.39 5.83 11.84
CA ASP A 88 3.50 5.62 12.77
C ASP A 88 4.84 5.60 12.04
N THR A 89 4.89 5.05 10.86
CA THR A 89 6.14 4.90 10.15
C THR A 89 6.54 6.17 9.44
N PHE A 90 5.59 6.84 8.83
CA PHE A 90 5.90 7.98 7.98
C PHE A 90 5.35 9.30 8.50
N GLY A 91 4.58 9.29 9.54
CA GLY A 91 4.09 10.50 10.17
C GLY A 91 2.74 11.01 9.71
N GLN A 92 2.21 10.49 8.63
CA GLN A 92 0.95 10.98 8.11
C GLN A 92 0.41 10.01 7.06
N LEU A 93 -0.76 10.27 6.54
CA LEU A 93 -1.29 9.51 5.43
C LEU A 93 -2.04 10.48 4.53
N ASP A 94 -1.63 10.61 3.30
CA ASP A 94 -2.24 11.54 2.36
C ASP A 94 -3.01 10.85 1.24
N ILE A 95 -2.61 9.67 0.83
CA ILE A 95 -3.17 9.01 -0.33
C ILE A 95 -3.45 7.55 -0.02
N LEU A 96 -4.64 7.09 -0.34
CA LEU A 96 -4.96 5.69 -0.17
C LEU A 96 -5.42 5.15 -1.52
N VAL A 97 -4.70 4.20 -2.07
CA VAL A 97 -5.06 3.58 -3.32
C VAL A 97 -5.56 2.17 -3.01
N ASN A 98 -6.84 1.97 -3.14
CA ASN A 98 -7.44 0.71 -2.81
C ASN A 98 -7.47 -0.17 -4.05
N ASN A 99 -6.44 -0.94 -4.24
CA ASN A 99 -6.28 -1.76 -5.41
C ASN A 99 -6.52 -3.22 -5.15
N ALA A 100 -6.87 -3.59 -3.96
CA ALA A 100 -7.05 -4.99 -3.63
C ALA A 100 -8.17 -5.62 -4.41
N GLY A 101 -9.09 -4.88 -4.81
CA GLY A 101 -10.07 -5.34 -5.76
C GLY A 101 -11.20 -6.12 -5.30
N ILE A 102 -11.15 -6.73 -4.20
CA ILE A 102 -12.19 -7.47 -3.80
C ILE A 102 -13.04 -6.78 -2.91
N VAL A 103 -12.68 -5.65 -2.54
CA VAL A 103 -13.40 -4.97 -1.60
C VAL A 103 -14.71 -4.62 -2.05
N ARG A 104 -15.66 -4.76 -1.27
CA ARG A 104 -16.88 -4.31 -1.56
C ARG A 104 -16.70 -2.91 -1.40
N ASP A 105 -16.52 -2.25 -2.41
CA ASP A 105 -16.29 -0.89 -2.38
C ASP A 105 -17.10 -0.18 -1.47
N SER A 106 -18.28 -0.54 -1.38
CA SER A 106 -19.18 0.20 -0.58
C SER A 106 -18.76 0.24 0.83
N ALA A 107 -18.16 -0.76 1.31
CA ALA A 107 -17.78 -0.77 2.68
C ALA A 107 -16.72 0.26 2.95
N VAL A 108 -15.85 0.47 2.04
CA VAL A 108 -14.81 1.41 2.25
C VAL A 108 -15.26 2.81 2.10
N TRP A 109 -16.03 3.10 1.09
CA TRP A 109 -16.45 4.42 0.87
C TRP A 109 -17.45 4.89 1.82
N ASN A 110 -18.21 3.99 2.36
CA ASN A 110 -19.18 4.38 3.31
C ASN A 110 -18.55 4.90 4.53
N MET A 111 -17.39 4.43 4.81
CA MET A 111 -16.73 4.96 5.93
C MET A 111 -16.40 6.36 5.72
N ASP A 112 -16.06 6.71 4.52
CA ASP A 112 -15.77 8.02 4.28
C ASP A 112 -16.86 8.90 4.42
N GLU A 113 -17.99 8.49 4.08
CA GLU A 113 -19.05 9.33 4.16
C GLU A 113 -19.58 9.46 5.41
N ALA A 114 -19.27 8.63 6.27
CA ALA A 114 -19.85 8.64 7.55
C ALA A 114 -19.49 9.82 8.33
#